data_8e473a41930daf3dfbaa9f6ccca78366
#
_entry.id   8e473a41930daf3dfbaa9f6ccca78366
#
_cell.length_a   1.000
_cell.length_b   1.000
_cell.length_c   1.000
_cell.angle_alpha   90.00
_cell.angle_beta   90.00
_cell.angle_gamma   90.00
#
_symmetry.space_group_name_H-M   'P 1'
#
loop_
_entity.id
_entity.type
_entity.pdbx_description
1 polymer ?
#
loop_
_entity_poly.entity_id
_entity_poly.type
_entity_poly.pdbx_seq_one_letter_code
_entity_poly.pdbx_strand_id
1 'polypeptide(L)'
;MEAVLQVVQRINFYLSDYILVFLLIGTGLYFSVRTRFVQVRCFGEGMRAVFGEFNMQGGRQKGGLSSFQALTTAIAAQVGTGNIIGACGAILLGGPGAIFWMWIIAFFGMATIYAEAVLAQETRRVAEDGSVSGGPVYYIKRAFPGRFGTFLAGFFAVALILALGFMGCMVQSNSIGETCAAAFGVPSWAVGIVVAVLAAVVFLGGIQRIAGVTEKLVPVMAALYLLGGLVVLVCRVRYLPEAVGMIFRYAFVPNAIIGGSLGYALKMAVSQGVKRGLFSNEAGMGSTPHAHAMAKVKHPHEQGVVAMTGVFIDTFVVLTMTALVVISTLYAGNGILSAGAAEGVSKANMAQLAFGTVLGSRAGSMFVAVCLLFFAFSTILSWNFFGRLNVSWLLGEKAVGVYSVLAIGFIFLGSCLSNDLVWELADLFNQMMVLPNVLALVTLGGLVAAACRRK
;
A
#
# COMPACT_ATOMS: atom_id res chain seq x y z
N MET A 1 5.72 17.25 -22.02
CA MET A 1 5.51 16.13 -21.12
C MET A 1 6.84 15.57 -20.59
N GLU A 2 7.83 15.30 -21.43
CA GLU A 2 9.16 14.82 -21.01
C GLU A 2 9.89 15.73 -20.01
N ALA A 3 9.87 17.05 -20.21
CA ALA A 3 10.51 17.97 -19.27
C ALA A 3 9.90 17.89 -17.83
N VAL A 4 8.58 17.72 -17.74
CA VAL A 4 7.89 17.54 -16.43
C VAL A 4 8.31 16.21 -15.80
N LEU A 5 8.33 15.14 -16.59
CA LEU A 5 8.76 13.82 -16.13
C LEU A 5 10.19 13.86 -15.59
N GLN A 6 11.13 14.48 -16.30
CA GLN A 6 12.53 14.62 -15.87
C GLN A 6 12.66 15.41 -14.55
N VAL A 7 11.91 16.50 -14.38
CA VAL A 7 11.91 17.28 -13.15
C VAL A 7 11.37 16.46 -11.97
N VAL A 8 10.24 15.77 -12.17
CA VAL A 8 9.63 14.93 -11.14
C VAL A 8 10.55 13.78 -10.76
N GLN A 9 11.15 13.10 -11.73
CA GLN A 9 12.12 12.03 -11.48
C GLN A 9 13.33 12.52 -10.69
N ARG A 10 13.84 13.71 -11.00
CA ARG A 10 14.97 14.30 -10.26
C ARG A 10 14.59 14.62 -8.81
N ILE A 11 13.39 15.16 -8.57
CA ILE A 11 12.91 15.41 -7.21
C ILE A 11 12.72 14.09 -6.46
N ASN A 12 12.07 13.11 -7.09
CA ASN A 12 11.87 11.78 -6.52
C ASN A 12 13.18 11.09 -6.18
N PHE A 13 14.21 11.22 -7.00
CA PHE A 13 15.53 10.67 -6.72
C PHE A 13 16.08 11.17 -5.37
N TYR A 14 16.04 12.48 -5.11
CA TYR A 14 16.55 13.01 -3.84
C TYR A 14 15.64 12.67 -2.65
N LEU A 15 14.33 12.76 -2.83
CA LEU A 15 13.37 12.47 -1.76
C LEU A 15 13.37 10.98 -1.41
N SER A 16 13.24 10.09 -2.40
CA SER A 16 13.14 8.65 -2.17
C SER A 16 14.44 8.04 -1.68
N ASP A 17 15.56 8.30 -2.40
CA ASP A 17 16.79 7.55 -2.20
C ASP A 17 17.58 7.98 -0.96
N TYR A 18 17.34 9.21 -0.48
CA TYR A 18 18.09 9.75 0.66
C TYR A 18 17.17 10.08 1.84
N ILE A 19 16.15 10.91 1.65
CA ILE A 19 15.35 11.39 2.77
C ILE A 19 14.42 10.30 3.30
N LEU A 20 13.67 9.64 2.43
CA LEU A 20 12.63 8.70 2.83
C LEU A 20 13.18 7.43 3.46
N VAL A 21 14.27 6.90 2.91
CA VAL A 21 14.93 5.69 3.45
C VAL A 21 15.31 5.91 4.91
N PHE A 22 16.02 7.00 5.21
CA PHE A 22 16.44 7.30 6.58
C PHE A 22 15.26 7.65 7.50
N LEU A 23 14.30 8.42 6.97
CA LEU A 23 13.15 8.86 7.74
C LEU A 23 12.26 7.69 8.18
N LEU A 24 11.96 6.78 7.27
CA LEU A 24 11.06 5.64 7.54
C LEU A 24 11.73 4.58 8.40
N ILE A 25 12.97 4.20 8.08
CA ILE A 25 13.73 3.23 8.90
C ILE A 25 13.96 3.83 10.29
N GLY A 26 14.38 5.10 10.36
CA GLY A 26 14.59 5.80 11.62
C GLY A 26 13.34 5.89 12.48
N THR A 27 12.19 6.22 11.87
CA THR A 27 10.90 6.29 12.58
C THR A 27 10.46 4.90 13.06
N GLY A 28 10.58 3.89 12.22
CA GLY A 28 10.23 2.53 12.56
C GLY A 28 11.12 1.96 13.67
N LEU A 29 12.43 2.25 13.63
CA LEU A 29 13.37 1.90 14.69
C LEU A 29 13.04 2.64 15.99
N TYR A 30 12.78 3.95 15.92
CA TYR A 30 12.37 4.76 17.08
C TYR A 30 11.13 4.17 17.76
N PHE A 31 10.07 3.85 17.02
CA PHE A 31 8.88 3.23 17.60
C PHE A 31 9.11 1.80 18.04
N SER A 32 9.92 1.01 17.35
CA SER A 32 10.29 -0.34 17.80
C SER A 32 10.92 -0.30 19.21
N VAL A 33 11.90 0.59 19.41
CA VAL A 33 12.56 0.77 20.71
C VAL A 33 11.58 1.36 21.74
N ARG A 34 10.85 2.41 21.38
CA ARG A 34 9.95 3.14 22.28
C ARG A 34 8.80 2.28 22.79
N THR A 35 8.30 1.36 21.97
CA THR A 35 7.23 0.42 22.31
C THR A 35 7.75 -0.96 22.77
N ARG A 36 9.07 -1.10 22.94
CA ARG A 36 9.73 -2.36 23.31
C ARG A 36 9.41 -3.49 22.33
N PHE A 37 9.60 -3.22 21.04
CA PHE A 37 9.33 -4.14 19.94
C PHE A 37 7.90 -4.70 19.94
N VAL A 38 6.91 -3.81 19.93
CA VAL A 38 5.47 -4.16 19.92
C VAL A 38 5.14 -5.15 18.79
N GLN A 39 5.78 -5.02 17.64
CA GLN A 39 5.59 -5.89 16.49
C GLN A 39 6.02 -7.35 16.71
N VAL A 40 6.84 -7.60 17.71
CA VAL A 40 7.21 -8.95 18.14
C VAL A 40 6.37 -9.37 19.34
N ARG A 41 6.36 -8.54 20.36
CA ARG A 41 5.77 -8.85 21.66
C ARG A 41 4.25 -8.97 21.62
N CYS A 42 3.57 -8.15 20.81
CA CYS A 42 2.11 -8.13 20.68
C CYS A 42 1.63 -8.77 19.38
N PHE A 43 2.52 -9.44 18.61
CA PHE A 43 2.16 -10.06 17.35
C PHE A 43 1.03 -11.09 17.50
N GLY A 44 1.14 -12.00 18.47
CA GLY A 44 0.11 -13.00 18.73
C GLY A 44 -1.24 -12.41 19.18
N GLU A 45 -1.22 -11.23 19.85
CA GLU A 45 -2.44 -10.49 20.19
C GLU A 45 -3.11 -9.94 18.93
N GLY A 46 -2.34 -9.31 18.04
CA GLY A 46 -2.84 -8.82 16.76
C GLY A 46 -3.41 -9.93 15.87
N MET A 47 -2.72 -11.06 15.78
CA MET A 47 -3.21 -12.23 15.03
C MET A 47 -4.55 -12.75 15.59
N ARG A 48 -4.69 -12.83 16.92
CA ARG A 48 -5.96 -13.21 17.55
C ARG A 48 -7.06 -12.19 17.30
N ALA A 49 -6.77 -10.89 17.37
CA ALA A 49 -7.74 -9.84 17.10
C ALA A 49 -8.26 -9.88 15.65
N VAL A 50 -7.39 -10.20 14.69
CA VAL A 50 -7.76 -10.27 13.28
C VAL A 50 -8.51 -11.56 12.92
N PHE A 51 -8.02 -12.72 13.38
CA PHE A 51 -8.53 -14.02 12.96
C PHE A 51 -9.47 -14.69 14.00
N GLY A 52 -9.39 -14.30 15.27
CA GLY A 52 -10.23 -14.85 16.34
C GLY A 52 -11.66 -14.26 16.37
N GLU A 53 -11.82 -13.03 15.91
CA GLU A 53 -13.13 -12.34 15.77
C GLU A 53 -13.64 -12.30 14.33
N PHE A 54 -13.24 -13.25 13.51
CA PHE A 54 -13.63 -13.34 12.10
C PHE A 54 -15.13 -13.64 11.98
N ASN A 55 -15.93 -12.59 12.13
CA ASN A 55 -17.38 -12.66 11.96
C ASN A 55 -17.76 -11.93 10.65
N MET A 56 -18.03 -12.70 9.59
CA MET A 56 -18.46 -12.15 8.28
C MET A 56 -19.82 -11.45 8.33
N GLN A 57 -20.51 -11.50 9.48
CA GLN A 57 -21.73 -10.75 9.74
C GLN A 57 -21.39 -9.39 10.36
N GLY A 58 -20.75 -8.51 9.59
CA GLY A 58 -20.46 -7.14 9.99
C GLY A 58 -21.72 -6.41 10.45
N GLY A 59 -21.84 -6.20 11.75
CA GLY A 59 -22.95 -5.44 12.32
C GLY A 59 -22.87 -3.97 11.91
N ARG A 60 -23.90 -3.44 11.24
CA ARG A 60 -24.07 -1.99 11.03
C ARG A 60 -24.02 -1.28 12.39
N GLN A 61 -22.92 -0.62 12.69
CA GLN A 61 -22.82 0.21 13.88
C GLN A 61 -23.16 1.65 13.53
N LYS A 62 -24.09 2.25 14.28
CA LYS A 62 -24.40 3.68 14.13
C LYS A 62 -23.13 4.51 14.43
N GLY A 63 -22.69 5.33 13.48
CA GLY A 63 -21.68 6.37 13.68
C GLY A 63 -20.21 5.95 13.66
N GLY A 64 -19.82 4.80 13.08
CA GLY A 64 -18.41 4.38 12.95
C GLY A 64 -18.29 3.06 12.19
N LEU A 65 -17.07 2.50 12.18
CA LEU A 65 -16.77 1.19 11.58
C LEU A 65 -16.49 0.15 12.68
N SER A 66 -16.76 -1.13 12.42
CA SER A 66 -16.20 -2.18 13.26
C SER A 66 -14.67 -2.22 13.12
N SER A 67 -13.96 -2.81 14.08
CA SER A 67 -12.50 -2.98 13.97
C SER A 67 -12.14 -3.78 12.73
N PHE A 68 -12.93 -4.78 12.36
CA PHE A 68 -12.76 -5.57 11.16
C PHE A 68 -13.01 -4.76 9.87
N GLN A 69 -14.05 -3.92 9.81
CA GLN A 69 -14.28 -3.01 8.68
C GLN A 69 -13.17 -2.00 8.50
N ALA A 70 -12.66 -1.44 9.60
CA ALA A 70 -11.52 -0.53 9.56
C ALA A 70 -10.25 -1.23 9.07
N LEU A 71 -10.01 -2.45 9.53
CA LEU A 71 -8.88 -3.27 9.07
C LEU A 71 -9.01 -3.61 7.58
N THR A 72 -10.16 -4.11 7.14
CA THR A 72 -10.35 -4.46 5.73
C THR A 72 -10.27 -3.25 4.81
N THR A 73 -10.73 -2.08 5.26
CA THR A 73 -10.55 -0.82 4.53
C THR A 73 -9.07 -0.42 4.45
N ALA A 74 -8.30 -0.62 5.54
CA ALA A 74 -6.87 -0.38 5.54
C ALA A 74 -6.12 -1.40 4.65
N ILE A 75 -6.41 -2.70 4.78
CA ILE A 75 -5.82 -3.75 3.92
C ILE A 75 -6.19 -3.53 2.45
N ALA A 76 -7.41 -3.09 2.14
CA ALA A 76 -7.81 -2.77 0.76
C ALA A 76 -6.99 -1.62 0.16
N ALA A 77 -6.54 -0.67 1.00
CA ALA A 77 -5.61 0.38 0.57
C ALA A 77 -4.19 -0.18 0.33
N GLN A 78 -3.71 -1.00 1.24
CA GLN A 78 -2.37 -1.59 1.21
C GLN A 78 -2.23 -2.65 0.09
N VAL A 79 -3.14 -3.62 0.03
CA VAL A 79 -3.09 -4.73 -0.94
C VAL A 79 -3.67 -4.29 -2.29
N GLY A 80 -2.82 -3.69 -3.10
CA GLY A 80 -3.14 -3.14 -4.41
C GLY A 80 -2.13 -3.52 -5.49
N THR A 81 -1.91 -2.60 -6.44
CA THR A 81 -0.86 -2.78 -7.47
C THR A 81 0.53 -2.90 -6.88
N GLY A 82 0.77 -2.36 -5.67
CA GLY A 82 2.04 -2.45 -4.96
C GLY A 82 2.52 -3.88 -4.75
N ASN A 83 1.61 -4.78 -4.40
CA ASN A 83 1.91 -6.18 -4.09
C ASN A 83 2.24 -7.02 -5.33
N ILE A 84 1.76 -6.64 -6.50
CA ILE A 84 2.00 -7.36 -7.75
C ILE A 84 2.98 -6.57 -8.63
N ILE A 85 2.55 -5.45 -9.21
CA ILE A 85 3.37 -4.65 -10.13
C ILE A 85 4.52 -3.95 -9.39
N GLY A 86 4.28 -3.46 -8.17
CA GLY A 86 5.31 -2.83 -7.34
C GLY A 86 6.42 -3.81 -6.96
N ALA A 87 6.05 -5.03 -6.53
CA ALA A 87 7.00 -6.10 -6.23
C ALA A 87 7.79 -6.53 -7.48
N CYS A 88 7.11 -6.71 -8.62
CA CYS A 88 7.75 -6.98 -9.90
C CYS A 88 8.73 -5.88 -10.31
N GLY A 89 8.35 -4.61 -10.14
CA GLY A 89 9.21 -3.46 -10.42
C GLY A 89 10.42 -3.40 -9.50
N ALA A 90 10.26 -3.71 -8.20
CA ALA A 90 11.38 -3.80 -7.27
C ALA A 90 12.37 -4.91 -7.66
N ILE A 91 11.87 -6.09 -8.04
CA ILE A 91 12.69 -7.21 -8.49
C ILE A 91 13.40 -6.88 -9.81
N LEU A 92 12.68 -6.27 -10.76
CA LEU A 92 13.22 -5.95 -12.08
C LEU A 92 14.35 -4.90 -12.02
N LEU A 93 14.20 -3.87 -11.17
CA LEU A 93 15.14 -2.75 -11.05
C LEU A 93 16.22 -2.96 -9.98
N GLY A 94 15.86 -3.60 -8.88
CA GLY A 94 16.72 -3.82 -7.72
C GLY A 94 17.22 -5.27 -7.55
N GLY A 95 16.78 -6.16 -8.44
CA GLY A 95 17.05 -7.60 -8.33
C GLY A 95 16.22 -8.29 -7.24
N PRO A 96 16.32 -9.63 -7.11
CA PRO A 96 15.62 -10.41 -6.07
C PRO A 96 15.88 -9.93 -4.64
N GLY A 97 17.06 -9.34 -4.39
CA GLY A 97 17.45 -8.80 -3.08
C GLY A 97 16.61 -7.59 -2.62
N ALA A 98 15.92 -6.89 -3.52
CA ALA A 98 15.03 -5.80 -3.15
C ALA A 98 13.89 -6.27 -2.22
N ILE A 99 13.46 -7.53 -2.34
CA ILE A 99 12.43 -8.13 -1.48
C ILE A 99 12.88 -8.21 -0.01
N PHE A 100 14.15 -8.53 0.25
CA PHE A 100 14.69 -8.49 1.60
C PHE A 100 14.54 -7.09 2.23
N TRP A 101 14.82 -6.04 1.47
CA TRP A 101 14.68 -4.66 1.94
C TRP A 101 13.23 -4.24 2.11
N MET A 102 12.30 -4.79 1.30
CA MET A 102 10.86 -4.64 1.53
C MET A 102 10.43 -5.29 2.85
N TRP A 103 10.97 -6.45 3.22
CA TRP A 103 10.70 -7.08 4.53
C TRP A 103 11.26 -6.25 5.69
N ILE A 104 12.45 -5.69 5.54
CA ILE A 104 13.06 -4.83 6.57
C ILE A 104 12.20 -3.59 6.82
N ILE A 105 11.80 -2.89 5.75
CA ILE A 105 10.97 -1.69 5.91
C ILE A 105 9.58 -2.05 6.47
N ALA A 106 9.00 -3.20 6.11
CA ALA A 106 7.73 -3.66 6.66
C ALA A 106 7.85 -4.03 8.15
N PHE A 107 8.92 -4.71 8.56
CA PHE A 107 9.14 -5.05 9.97
C PHE A 107 9.20 -3.81 10.85
N PHE A 108 9.94 -2.79 10.45
CA PHE A 108 9.97 -1.51 11.15
C PHE A 108 8.67 -0.73 10.95
N GLY A 109 8.07 -0.81 9.77
CA GLY A 109 6.78 -0.23 9.44
C GLY A 109 5.64 -0.72 10.31
N MET A 110 5.67 -1.98 10.77
CA MET A 110 4.67 -2.51 11.73
C MET A 110 4.63 -1.68 13.03
N ALA A 111 5.78 -1.23 13.55
CA ALA A 111 5.81 -0.37 14.72
C ALA A 111 5.35 1.06 14.41
N THR A 112 5.62 1.55 13.20
CA THR A 112 5.18 2.88 12.75
C THR A 112 3.66 2.91 12.59
N ILE A 113 3.07 1.94 11.90
CA ILE A 113 1.61 1.90 11.68
C ILE A 113 0.85 1.64 12.98
N TYR A 114 1.45 0.89 13.92
CA TYR A 114 0.93 0.80 15.29
C TYR A 114 0.80 2.19 15.92
N ALA A 115 1.86 3.00 15.83
CA ALA A 115 1.85 4.36 16.36
C ALA A 115 0.82 5.25 15.66
N GLU A 116 0.71 5.15 14.33
CA GLU A 116 -0.28 5.87 13.53
C GLU A 116 -1.71 5.54 13.97
N ALA A 117 -2.04 4.25 14.10
CA ALA A 117 -3.37 3.81 14.50
C ALA A 117 -3.71 4.21 15.94
N VAL A 118 -2.76 4.09 16.87
CA VAL A 118 -2.91 4.55 18.25
C VAL A 118 -3.20 6.04 18.30
N LEU A 119 -2.41 6.87 17.61
CA LEU A 119 -2.61 8.33 17.60
C LEU A 119 -3.91 8.71 16.89
N ALA A 120 -4.31 8.01 15.85
CA ALA A 120 -5.58 8.21 15.17
C ALA A 120 -6.77 7.97 16.13
N GLN A 121 -6.70 6.94 16.96
CA GLN A 121 -7.70 6.65 17.98
C GLN A 121 -7.70 7.68 19.14
N GLU A 122 -6.52 8.08 19.61
CA GLU A 122 -6.35 9.05 20.70
C GLU A 122 -6.79 10.48 20.34
N THR A 123 -6.79 10.82 19.05
CA THR A 123 -7.07 12.19 18.59
C THR A 123 -8.36 12.33 17.78
N ARG A 124 -9.08 11.23 17.55
CA ARG A 124 -10.35 11.24 16.86
C ARG A 124 -11.37 12.11 17.58
N ARG A 125 -12.30 12.65 16.84
CA ARG A 125 -13.45 13.38 17.35
C ARG A 125 -14.72 12.59 17.10
N VAL A 126 -15.54 12.49 18.11
CA VAL A 126 -16.88 11.90 18.02
C VAL A 126 -17.88 13.04 18.20
N ALA A 127 -18.72 13.29 17.19
CA ALA A 127 -19.75 14.30 17.25
C ALA A 127 -20.99 13.78 18.02
N GLU A 128 -21.91 14.69 18.36
CA GLU A 128 -23.13 14.36 19.12
C GLU A 128 -24.05 13.33 18.40
N ASP A 129 -24.05 13.36 17.07
CA ASP A 129 -24.77 12.39 16.23
C ASP A 129 -24.09 11.01 16.14
N GLY A 130 -22.95 10.86 16.81
CA GLY A 130 -22.12 9.64 16.81
C GLY A 130 -21.22 9.49 15.60
N SER A 131 -21.17 10.48 14.68
CA SER A 131 -20.20 10.47 13.57
C SER A 131 -18.78 10.63 14.08
N VAL A 132 -17.85 9.90 13.47
CA VAL A 132 -16.44 9.90 13.85
C VAL A 132 -15.62 10.60 12.77
N SER A 133 -14.75 11.49 13.20
CA SER A 133 -13.75 12.16 12.36
C SER A 133 -12.37 11.94 12.95
N GLY A 134 -11.40 11.56 12.13
CA GLY A 134 -10.05 11.29 12.61
C GLY A 134 -9.05 11.12 11.46
N GLY A 135 -7.81 10.89 11.83
CA GLY A 135 -6.71 10.74 10.90
C GLY A 135 -5.57 11.72 11.18
N PRO A 136 -4.55 11.77 10.32
CA PRO A 136 -3.32 12.55 10.59
C PRO A 136 -3.54 14.03 10.85
N VAL A 137 -4.45 14.66 10.16
CA VAL A 137 -4.73 16.10 10.36
C VAL A 137 -5.04 16.45 11.82
N TYR A 138 -5.64 15.53 12.57
CA TYR A 138 -5.98 15.73 13.97
C TYR A 138 -4.75 15.59 14.89
N TYR A 139 -3.94 14.55 14.72
CA TYR A 139 -2.75 14.40 15.55
C TYR A 139 -1.62 15.34 15.11
N ILE A 140 -1.53 15.76 13.85
CA ILE A 140 -0.59 16.83 13.43
C ILE A 140 -0.92 18.14 14.15
N LYS A 141 -2.21 18.52 14.20
CA LYS A 141 -2.63 19.71 14.96
C LYS A 141 -2.40 19.59 16.46
N ARG A 142 -2.47 18.37 17.02
CA ARG A 142 -2.14 18.13 18.43
C ARG A 142 -0.64 18.19 18.69
N ALA A 143 0.18 17.69 17.75
CA ALA A 143 1.64 17.75 17.86
C ALA A 143 2.17 19.19 17.78
N PHE A 144 1.57 19.99 16.90
CA PHE A 144 1.98 21.38 16.62
C PHE A 144 0.80 22.34 16.81
N PRO A 145 0.63 22.90 18.02
CA PRO A 145 -0.44 23.89 18.26
C PRO A 145 -0.28 25.17 17.45
N GLY A 146 -1.39 25.83 17.15
CA GLY A 146 -1.41 27.14 16.50
C GLY A 146 -1.35 27.11 14.97
N ARG A 147 -0.88 28.22 14.37
CA ARG A 147 -0.90 28.40 12.90
C ARG A 147 -0.01 27.42 12.14
N PHE A 148 1.14 27.08 12.71
CA PHE A 148 2.07 26.13 12.08
C PHE A 148 1.46 24.72 11.95
N GLY A 149 0.84 24.19 13.00
CA GLY A 149 0.17 22.89 12.94
C GLY A 149 -1.03 22.88 12.00
N THR A 150 -1.76 24.00 11.91
CA THR A 150 -2.86 24.12 10.93
C THR A 150 -2.34 24.11 9.49
N PHE A 151 -1.24 24.83 9.22
CA PHE A 151 -0.57 24.81 7.92
C PHE A 151 -0.07 23.39 7.57
N LEU A 152 0.62 22.74 8.50
CA LEU A 152 1.19 21.42 8.28
C LEU A 152 0.10 20.34 8.06
N ALA A 153 -1.01 20.43 8.80
CA ALA A 153 -2.18 19.56 8.60
C ALA A 153 -2.87 19.82 7.25
N GLY A 154 -2.98 21.09 6.84
CA GLY A 154 -3.48 21.44 5.52
C GLY A 154 -2.59 20.96 4.38
N PHE A 155 -1.27 21.11 4.53
CA PHE A 155 -0.29 20.59 3.57
C PHE A 155 -0.41 19.06 3.43
N PHE A 156 -0.49 18.34 4.56
CA PHE A 156 -0.71 16.88 4.57
C PHE A 156 -2.01 16.52 3.82
N ALA A 157 -3.11 17.20 4.14
CA ALA A 157 -4.41 16.90 3.53
C ALA A 157 -4.41 17.10 2.01
N VAL A 158 -3.80 18.22 1.53
CA VAL A 158 -3.64 18.47 0.09
C VAL A 158 -2.76 17.41 -0.56
N ALA A 159 -1.60 17.09 0.04
CA ALA A 159 -0.69 16.06 -0.46
C ALA A 159 -1.39 14.71 -0.57
N LEU A 160 -2.19 14.31 0.45
CA LEU A 160 -2.95 13.06 0.43
C LEU A 160 -4.02 13.04 -0.67
N ILE A 161 -4.77 14.13 -0.84
CA ILE A 161 -5.80 14.22 -1.89
C ILE A 161 -5.15 14.04 -3.27
N LEU A 162 -4.01 14.69 -3.51
CA LEU A 162 -3.27 14.56 -4.77
C LEU A 162 -2.65 13.17 -4.92
N ALA A 163 -2.00 12.66 -3.86
CA ALA A 163 -1.32 11.37 -3.87
C ALA A 163 -2.29 10.20 -4.09
N LEU A 164 -3.29 10.07 -3.24
CA LEU A 164 -4.16 8.91 -3.19
C LEU A 164 -5.48 9.15 -3.95
N GLY A 165 -6.08 10.32 -3.75
CA GLY A 165 -7.38 10.65 -4.34
C GLY A 165 -7.35 10.77 -5.86
N PHE A 166 -6.24 11.22 -6.43
CA PHE A 166 -6.09 11.43 -7.87
C PHE A 166 -4.98 10.56 -8.46
N MET A 167 -3.71 10.84 -8.21
CA MET A 167 -2.59 10.16 -8.87
C MET A 167 -2.55 8.67 -8.56
N GLY A 168 -2.76 8.29 -7.31
CA GLY A 168 -2.81 6.90 -6.90
C GLY A 168 -3.96 6.13 -7.56
N CYS A 169 -5.16 6.71 -7.61
CA CYS A 169 -6.29 6.11 -8.34
C CYS A 169 -5.98 5.94 -9.84
N MET A 170 -5.22 6.86 -10.45
CA MET A 170 -4.75 6.73 -11.83
C MET A 170 -3.80 5.54 -11.99
N VAL A 171 -2.83 5.36 -11.06
CA VAL A 171 -1.91 4.20 -11.06
C VAL A 171 -2.68 2.89 -11.01
N GLN A 172 -3.67 2.80 -10.13
CA GLN A 172 -4.49 1.59 -9.99
C GLN A 172 -5.27 1.30 -11.27
N SER A 173 -5.96 2.30 -11.82
CA SER A 173 -6.76 2.16 -13.05
C SER A 173 -5.89 1.87 -14.28
N ASN A 174 -4.73 2.51 -14.41
CA ASN A 174 -3.76 2.24 -15.46
C ASN A 174 -3.32 0.79 -15.44
N SER A 175 -2.94 0.30 -14.26
CA SER A 175 -2.47 -1.08 -14.08
C SER A 175 -3.56 -2.12 -14.38
N ILE A 176 -4.82 -1.86 -14.02
CA ILE A 176 -5.96 -2.70 -14.42
C ILE A 176 -6.09 -2.70 -15.95
N GLY A 177 -6.04 -1.52 -16.56
CA GLY A 177 -6.16 -1.37 -18.02
C GLY A 177 -5.10 -2.15 -18.78
N GLU A 178 -3.82 -1.99 -18.43
CA GLU A 178 -2.70 -2.67 -19.08
C GLU A 178 -2.77 -4.19 -18.94
N THR A 179 -3.04 -4.70 -17.73
CA THR A 179 -3.09 -6.14 -17.51
C THR A 179 -4.32 -6.80 -18.14
N CYS A 180 -5.47 -6.12 -18.17
CA CYS A 180 -6.65 -6.59 -18.88
C CYS A 180 -6.46 -6.54 -20.41
N ALA A 181 -5.78 -5.52 -20.92
CA ALA A 181 -5.45 -5.45 -22.36
C ALA A 181 -4.56 -6.62 -22.78
N ALA A 182 -3.53 -6.93 -21.98
CA ALA A 182 -2.64 -8.06 -22.25
C ALA A 182 -3.34 -9.41 -22.12
N ALA A 183 -4.29 -9.58 -21.17
CA ALA A 183 -4.95 -10.85 -20.91
C ALA A 183 -6.14 -11.13 -21.82
N PHE A 184 -6.95 -10.11 -22.12
CA PHE A 184 -8.24 -10.25 -22.81
C PHE A 184 -8.30 -9.57 -24.17
N GLY A 185 -7.27 -8.79 -24.56
CA GLY A 185 -7.27 -8.03 -25.81
C GLY A 185 -8.23 -6.82 -25.80
N VAL A 186 -8.74 -6.43 -24.64
CA VAL A 186 -9.65 -5.29 -24.50
C VAL A 186 -8.83 -4.01 -24.34
N PRO A 187 -9.13 -2.92 -25.09
CA PRO A 187 -8.35 -1.70 -24.98
C PRO A 187 -8.49 -1.07 -23.59
N SER A 188 -7.37 -0.55 -23.03
CA SER A 188 -7.28 -0.04 -21.65
C SER A 188 -8.33 1.04 -21.35
N TRP A 189 -8.66 1.92 -22.29
CA TRP A 189 -9.68 2.95 -22.10
C TRP A 189 -11.08 2.37 -21.86
N ALA A 190 -11.42 1.24 -22.50
CA ALA A 190 -12.72 0.58 -22.30
C ALA A 190 -12.81 -0.05 -20.89
N VAL A 191 -11.70 -0.68 -20.45
CA VAL A 191 -11.56 -1.16 -19.08
C VAL A 191 -11.69 0.00 -18.08
N GLY A 192 -11.04 1.14 -18.37
CA GLY A 192 -11.12 2.37 -17.57
C GLY A 192 -12.53 2.90 -17.38
N ILE A 193 -13.37 2.87 -18.44
CA ILE A 193 -14.80 3.23 -18.32
C ILE A 193 -15.51 2.30 -17.34
N VAL A 194 -15.31 0.99 -17.46
CA VAL A 194 -15.96 0.01 -16.56
C VAL A 194 -15.53 0.25 -15.12
N VAL A 195 -14.24 0.43 -14.86
CA VAL A 195 -13.70 0.71 -13.52
C VAL A 195 -14.26 2.02 -12.95
N ALA A 196 -14.31 3.08 -13.77
CA ALA A 196 -14.84 4.37 -13.36
C ALA A 196 -16.34 4.30 -13.02
N VAL A 197 -17.13 3.57 -13.82
CA VAL A 197 -18.57 3.37 -13.55
C VAL A 197 -18.78 2.57 -12.26
N LEU A 198 -18.04 1.48 -12.06
CA LEU A 198 -18.11 0.68 -10.82
C LEU A 198 -17.72 1.51 -9.61
N ALA A 199 -16.65 2.31 -9.70
CA ALA A 199 -16.23 3.22 -8.65
C ALA A 199 -17.30 4.28 -8.35
N ALA A 200 -17.91 4.87 -9.37
CA ALA A 200 -19.00 5.86 -9.22
C ALA A 200 -20.18 5.28 -8.44
N VAL A 201 -20.61 4.06 -8.78
CA VAL A 201 -21.70 3.37 -8.08
C VAL A 201 -21.39 3.17 -6.59
N VAL A 202 -20.15 2.84 -6.25
CA VAL A 202 -19.74 2.65 -4.85
C VAL A 202 -19.60 4.00 -4.14
N PHE A 203 -18.99 5.01 -4.78
CA PHE A 203 -18.77 6.34 -4.20
C PHE A 203 -20.08 7.05 -3.86
N LEU A 204 -21.13 6.90 -4.67
CA LEU A 204 -22.45 7.47 -4.38
C LEU A 204 -23.05 6.98 -3.04
N GLY A 205 -22.69 5.79 -2.59
CA GLY A 205 -23.14 5.24 -1.31
C GLY A 205 -22.34 5.71 -0.09
N GLY A 206 -21.33 6.56 -0.28
CA GLY A 206 -20.53 7.16 0.79
C GLY A 206 -19.62 6.16 1.53
N ILE A 207 -19.10 6.61 2.67
CA ILE A 207 -18.11 5.91 3.50
C ILE A 207 -18.57 4.50 3.91
N GLN A 208 -19.83 4.36 4.34
CA GLN A 208 -20.39 3.08 4.80
C GLN A 208 -20.46 2.04 3.68
N ARG A 209 -20.77 2.47 2.46
CA ARG A 209 -20.80 1.58 1.30
C ARG A 209 -19.41 1.14 0.88
N ILE A 210 -18.44 2.05 0.89
CA ILE A 210 -17.04 1.73 0.63
C ILE A 210 -16.56 0.68 1.62
N ALA A 211 -16.72 0.90 2.93
CA ALA A 211 -16.31 -0.05 3.97
C ALA A 211 -17.02 -1.41 3.85
N GLY A 212 -18.31 -1.42 3.51
CA GLY A 212 -19.08 -2.66 3.32
C GLY A 212 -18.67 -3.45 2.08
N VAL A 213 -18.19 -2.78 1.03
CA VAL A 213 -17.65 -3.44 -0.17
C VAL A 213 -16.25 -4.01 0.14
N THR A 214 -15.37 -3.22 0.74
CA THR A 214 -14.00 -3.68 1.09
C THR A 214 -14.01 -4.83 2.09
N GLU A 215 -14.92 -4.83 3.06
CA GLU A 215 -15.10 -5.91 4.03
C GLU A 215 -15.32 -7.29 3.37
N LYS A 216 -16.05 -7.32 2.26
CA LYS A 216 -16.33 -8.56 1.52
C LYS A 216 -15.26 -8.86 0.48
N LEU A 217 -14.75 -7.83 -0.20
CA LEU A 217 -13.82 -7.98 -1.31
C LEU A 217 -12.44 -8.45 -0.85
N VAL A 218 -11.94 -7.91 0.27
CA VAL A 218 -10.57 -8.19 0.76
C VAL A 218 -10.34 -9.67 1.06
N PRO A 219 -11.18 -10.38 1.82
CA PRO A 219 -10.98 -11.81 2.05
C PRO A 219 -11.02 -12.65 0.76
N VAL A 220 -11.94 -12.31 -0.15
CA VAL A 220 -12.10 -13.04 -1.43
C VAL A 220 -10.88 -12.85 -2.32
N MET A 221 -10.43 -11.59 -2.49
CA MET A 221 -9.26 -11.31 -3.34
C MET A 221 -7.98 -11.92 -2.79
N ALA A 222 -7.78 -11.87 -1.45
CA ALA A 222 -6.63 -12.46 -0.80
C ALA A 222 -6.63 -13.99 -0.95
N ALA A 223 -7.78 -14.65 -0.69
CA ALA A 223 -7.90 -16.10 -0.84
C ALA A 223 -7.64 -16.54 -2.29
N LEU A 224 -8.25 -15.87 -3.27
CA LEU A 224 -8.04 -16.17 -4.68
C LEU A 224 -6.56 -16.10 -5.08
N TYR A 225 -5.90 -15.00 -4.71
CA TYR A 225 -4.51 -14.77 -5.07
C TYR A 225 -3.55 -15.75 -4.37
N LEU A 226 -3.75 -15.98 -3.07
CA LEU A 226 -2.90 -16.87 -2.29
C LEU A 226 -3.07 -18.34 -2.72
N LEU A 227 -4.29 -18.78 -3.03
CA LEU A 227 -4.52 -20.13 -3.56
C LEU A 227 -3.86 -20.32 -4.92
N GLY A 228 -4.01 -19.38 -5.85
CA GLY A 228 -3.36 -19.46 -7.15
C GLY A 228 -1.83 -19.41 -7.04
N GLY A 229 -1.29 -18.53 -6.19
CA GLY A 229 0.13 -18.48 -5.88
C GLY A 229 0.65 -19.78 -5.28
N LEU A 230 -0.09 -20.37 -4.33
CA LEU A 230 0.25 -21.65 -3.71
C LEU A 230 0.34 -22.78 -4.76
N VAL A 231 -0.59 -22.83 -5.71
CA VAL A 231 -0.54 -23.82 -6.82
C VAL A 231 0.78 -23.67 -7.58
N VAL A 232 1.17 -22.42 -7.94
CA VAL A 232 2.45 -22.21 -8.64
C VAL A 232 3.64 -22.61 -7.78
N LEU A 233 3.66 -22.26 -6.49
CA LEU A 233 4.77 -22.61 -5.59
C LEU A 233 4.89 -24.13 -5.37
N VAL A 234 3.77 -24.86 -5.27
CA VAL A 234 3.78 -26.33 -5.18
C VAL A 234 4.39 -26.93 -6.45
N CYS A 235 3.99 -26.46 -7.63
CA CYS A 235 4.58 -26.91 -8.90
C CYS A 235 6.08 -26.54 -9.03
N ARG A 236 6.50 -25.47 -8.37
CA ARG A 236 7.88 -24.98 -8.37
C ARG A 236 8.64 -25.24 -7.08
N VAL A 237 8.17 -26.15 -6.23
CA VAL A 237 8.72 -26.41 -4.89
C VAL A 237 10.23 -26.70 -4.92
N ARG A 238 10.74 -27.39 -5.95
CA ARG A 238 12.16 -27.69 -6.14
C ARG A 238 13.03 -26.44 -6.23
N TYR A 239 12.49 -25.33 -6.74
CA TYR A 239 13.22 -24.07 -6.95
C TYR A 239 13.01 -23.07 -5.81
N LEU A 240 12.17 -23.36 -4.81
CA LEU A 240 11.93 -22.46 -3.68
C LEU A 240 13.19 -22.21 -2.83
N PRO A 241 14.02 -23.23 -2.50
CA PRO A 241 15.25 -22.96 -1.74
C PRO A 241 16.21 -22.02 -2.49
N GLU A 242 16.33 -22.18 -3.81
CA GLU A 242 17.12 -21.28 -4.66
C GLU A 242 16.54 -19.87 -4.67
N ALA A 243 15.22 -19.73 -4.87
CA ALA A 243 14.52 -18.44 -4.87
C ALA A 243 14.69 -17.69 -3.54
N VAL A 244 14.52 -18.37 -2.41
CA VAL A 244 14.76 -17.79 -1.07
C VAL A 244 16.24 -17.42 -0.91
N GLY A 245 17.15 -18.30 -1.32
CA GLY A 245 18.60 -18.02 -1.31
C GLY A 245 18.96 -16.77 -2.12
N MET A 246 18.31 -16.56 -3.28
CA MET A 246 18.50 -15.36 -4.11
C MET A 246 18.07 -14.07 -3.37
N ILE A 247 16.93 -14.10 -2.64
CA ILE A 247 16.47 -12.94 -1.88
C ILE A 247 17.53 -12.50 -0.86
N PHE A 248 18.08 -13.43 -0.08
CA PHE A 248 19.10 -13.10 0.94
C PHE A 248 20.45 -12.76 0.33
N ARG A 249 20.91 -13.54 -0.66
CA ARG A 249 22.23 -13.33 -1.27
C ARG A 249 22.31 -12.00 -1.99
N TYR A 250 21.32 -11.70 -2.83
CA TYR A 250 21.31 -10.47 -3.63
C TYR A 250 20.91 -9.22 -2.86
N ALA A 251 20.44 -9.36 -1.62
CA ALA A 251 20.23 -8.22 -0.74
C ALA A 251 21.55 -7.50 -0.36
N PHE A 252 22.68 -8.24 -0.33
CA PHE A 252 23.97 -7.73 0.11
C PHE A 252 25.04 -7.83 -0.98
N VAL A 253 24.91 -8.78 -1.89
CA VAL A 253 25.80 -8.99 -3.02
C VAL A 253 24.96 -9.06 -4.30
N PRO A 254 24.32 -7.94 -4.71
CA PRO A 254 23.54 -7.93 -5.94
C PRO A 254 24.48 -8.21 -7.12
N ASN A 255 24.15 -9.22 -7.92
CA ASN A 255 24.88 -9.45 -9.16
C ASN A 255 24.75 -8.20 -10.03
N ALA A 256 25.83 -7.82 -10.71
CA ALA A 256 25.86 -6.72 -11.67
C ALA A 256 25.02 -7.03 -12.93
N ILE A 257 23.84 -7.63 -12.75
CA ILE A 257 22.87 -7.92 -13.81
C ILE A 257 22.41 -6.64 -14.51
N ILE A 258 22.57 -5.50 -13.84
CA ILE A 258 22.09 -4.19 -14.32
C ILE A 258 23.26 -3.31 -14.82
N GLY A 259 24.46 -3.85 -15.02
CA GLY A 259 25.60 -3.09 -15.56
C GLY A 259 25.95 -1.88 -14.70
N GLY A 260 26.59 -2.10 -13.56
CA GLY A 260 27.03 -1.04 -12.64
C GLY A 260 28.02 -1.57 -11.61
N SER A 261 28.62 -0.66 -10.82
CA SER A 261 29.44 -1.07 -9.68
C SER A 261 28.58 -1.77 -8.61
N LEU A 262 29.20 -2.65 -7.82
CA LEU A 262 28.53 -3.34 -6.69
C LEU A 262 27.78 -2.36 -5.77
N GLY A 263 28.36 -1.18 -5.51
CA GLY A 263 27.73 -0.15 -4.70
C GLY A 263 26.46 0.43 -5.32
N TYR A 264 26.42 0.61 -6.64
CA TYR A 264 25.23 1.08 -7.33
C TYR A 264 24.10 0.03 -7.29
N ALA A 265 24.41 -1.23 -7.54
CA ALA A 265 23.43 -2.30 -7.50
C ALA A 265 22.84 -2.50 -6.08
N LEU A 266 23.67 -2.40 -5.03
CA LEU A 266 23.22 -2.44 -3.64
C LEU A 266 22.30 -1.24 -3.33
N LYS A 267 22.70 -0.03 -3.76
CA LYS A 267 21.85 1.18 -3.62
C LYS A 267 20.50 0.97 -4.28
N MET A 268 20.46 0.41 -5.48
CA MET A 268 19.21 0.15 -6.21
C MET A 268 18.32 -0.87 -5.48
N ALA A 269 18.89 -1.97 -4.95
CA ALA A 269 18.14 -2.96 -4.18
C ALA A 269 17.50 -2.33 -2.93
N VAL A 270 18.25 -1.53 -2.17
CA VAL A 270 17.77 -0.81 -0.98
C VAL A 270 16.68 0.20 -1.36
N SER A 271 16.97 1.09 -2.32
CA SER A 271 16.07 2.17 -2.72
C SER A 271 14.75 1.63 -3.27
N GLN A 272 14.79 0.67 -4.19
CA GLN A 272 13.58 0.06 -4.74
C GLN A 272 12.82 -0.74 -3.67
N GLY A 273 13.52 -1.45 -2.79
CA GLY A 273 12.90 -2.15 -1.67
C GLY A 273 12.15 -1.21 -0.73
N VAL A 274 12.76 -0.11 -0.31
CA VAL A 274 12.13 0.87 0.59
C VAL A 274 10.99 1.60 -0.12
N LYS A 275 11.21 2.12 -1.32
CA LYS A 275 10.22 2.88 -2.09
C LYS A 275 8.97 2.04 -2.38
N ARG A 276 9.14 0.83 -2.88
CA ARG A 276 8.02 -0.06 -3.23
C ARG A 276 7.40 -0.72 -2.00
N GLY A 277 8.19 -0.98 -0.95
CA GLY A 277 7.69 -1.43 0.35
C GLY A 277 6.75 -0.40 0.97
N LEU A 278 7.14 0.88 1.01
CA LEU A 278 6.29 1.97 1.49
C LEU A 278 5.00 2.08 0.67
N PHE A 279 5.10 2.06 -0.65
CA PHE A 279 3.93 2.14 -1.54
C PHE A 279 2.95 0.98 -1.33
N SER A 280 3.44 -0.22 -0.96
CA SER A 280 2.62 -1.38 -0.68
C SER A 280 1.96 -1.28 0.69
N ASN A 281 2.75 -1.20 1.78
CA ASN A 281 2.22 -1.34 3.14
C ASN A 281 1.74 -0.03 3.79
N GLU A 282 2.01 1.11 3.16
CA GLU A 282 1.59 2.47 3.57
C GLU A 282 2.05 2.91 4.97
N ALA A 283 2.92 2.16 5.64
CA ALA A 283 3.36 2.48 7.01
C ALA A 283 4.24 3.74 7.05
N GLY A 284 3.79 4.75 7.76
CA GLY A 284 4.43 6.07 7.83
C GLY A 284 3.91 7.08 6.80
N MET A 285 3.00 6.66 5.90
CA MET A 285 2.35 7.59 4.96
C MET A 285 1.23 8.42 5.60
N GLY A 286 0.59 7.91 6.65
CA GLY A 286 -0.56 8.57 7.26
C GLY A 286 -1.88 8.33 6.51
N SER A 287 -1.95 7.36 5.63
CA SER A 287 -3.16 7.03 4.84
C SER A 287 -4.15 6.20 5.67
N THR A 288 -3.74 5.02 6.09
CA THR A 288 -4.57 4.05 6.83
C THR A 288 -5.07 4.52 8.19
N PRO A 289 -4.41 5.47 8.92
CA PRO A 289 -4.96 6.05 10.14
C PRO A 289 -6.37 6.60 10.01
N HIS A 290 -6.80 7.00 8.82
CA HIS A 290 -8.17 7.45 8.56
C HIS A 290 -9.19 6.32 8.80
N ALA A 291 -8.90 5.11 8.33
CA ALA A 291 -9.75 3.95 8.60
C ALA A 291 -9.69 3.54 10.07
N HIS A 292 -8.49 3.48 10.62
CA HIS A 292 -8.26 3.08 12.03
C HIS A 292 -8.90 4.04 13.03
N ALA A 293 -8.98 5.35 12.74
CA ALA A 293 -9.68 6.32 13.57
C ALA A 293 -11.18 6.03 13.69
N MET A 294 -11.78 5.48 12.62
CA MET A 294 -13.22 5.19 12.57
C MET A 294 -13.62 3.95 13.37
N ALA A 295 -12.64 3.10 13.73
CA ALA A 295 -12.90 1.85 14.44
C ALA A 295 -13.41 2.09 15.86
N LYS A 296 -14.43 1.33 16.26
CA LYS A 296 -14.96 1.33 17.62
C LYS A 296 -14.23 0.27 18.44
N VAL A 297 -13.24 0.71 19.21
CA VAL A 297 -12.46 -0.11 20.15
C VAL A 297 -12.47 0.52 21.53
N LYS A 298 -12.25 -0.29 22.56
CA LYS A 298 -12.19 0.16 23.96
C LYS A 298 -10.89 0.92 24.25
N HIS A 299 -9.78 0.42 23.72
CA HIS A 299 -8.47 0.99 23.92
C HIS A 299 -7.73 1.22 22.58
N PRO A 300 -7.02 2.34 22.40
CA PRO A 300 -6.25 2.62 21.18
C PRO A 300 -5.24 1.52 20.84
N HIS A 301 -4.68 0.84 21.84
CA HIS A 301 -3.78 -0.29 21.66
C HIS A 301 -4.39 -1.42 20.81
N GLU A 302 -5.67 -1.74 21.02
CA GLU A 302 -6.38 -2.79 20.27
C GLU A 302 -6.33 -2.52 18.77
N GLN A 303 -6.58 -1.27 18.37
CA GLN A 303 -6.52 -0.91 16.96
C GLN A 303 -5.09 -0.81 16.42
N GLY A 304 -4.13 -0.46 17.28
CA GLY A 304 -2.71 -0.48 16.94
C GLY A 304 -2.21 -1.87 16.57
N VAL A 305 -2.54 -2.91 17.35
CA VAL A 305 -2.12 -4.29 17.05
C VAL A 305 -2.81 -4.86 15.82
N VAL A 306 -4.05 -4.45 15.57
CA VAL A 306 -4.79 -4.79 14.34
C VAL A 306 -4.11 -4.17 13.11
N ALA A 307 -3.74 -2.88 13.19
CA ALA A 307 -3.06 -2.18 12.10
C ALA A 307 -1.71 -2.81 11.73
N MET A 308 -0.88 -3.15 12.73
CA MET A 308 0.41 -3.79 12.45
C MET A 308 0.26 -5.17 11.82
N THR A 309 -0.81 -5.92 12.16
CA THR A 309 -1.11 -7.20 11.52
C THR A 309 -1.51 -7.02 10.04
N GLY A 310 -2.15 -5.90 9.70
CA GLY A 310 -2.42 -5.51 8.31
C GLY A 310 -1.14 -5.42 7.47
N VAL A 311 -0.10 -4.74 7.97
CA VAL A 311 1.21 -4.65 7.31
C VAL A 311 1.87 -6.03 7.18
N PHE A 312 1.74 -6.88 8.20
CA PHE A 312 2.25 -8.25 8.12
C PHE A 312 1.56 -9.03 6.97
N ILE A 313 0.24 -8.97 6.90
CA ILE A 313 -0.54 -9.64 5.83
C ILE A 313 -0.14 -9.09 4.46
N ASP A 314 -0.05 -7.77 4.31
CA ASP A 314 0.33 -7.12 3.06
C ASP A 314 1.69 -7.61 2.56
N THR A 315 2.73 -7.43 3.36
CA THR A 315 4.11 -7.59 2.88
C THR A 315 4.64 -9.00 3.09
N PHE A 316 4.48 -9.60 4.29
CA PHE A 316 5.05 -10.92 4.56
C PHE A 316 4.22 -12.07 3.99
N VAL A 317 2.93 -11.85 3.70
CA VAL A 317 2.07 -12.87 3.10
C VAL A 317 1.86 -12.58 1.61
N VAL A 318 1.16 -11.51 1.26
CA VAL A 318 0.70 -11.28 -0.12
C VAL A 318 1.85 -10.90 -1.05
N LEU A 319 2.67 -9.91 -0.66
CA LEU A 319 3.81 -9.47 -1.48
C LEU A 319 4.88 -10.56 -1.59
N THR A 320 5.16 -11.29 -0.49
CA THR A 320 6.10 -12.41 -0.49
C THR A 320 5.62 -13.54 -1.41
N MET A 321 4.31 -13.80 -1.47
CA MET A 321 3.73 -14.74 -2.45
C MET A 321 4.11 -14.34 -3.89
N THR A 322 3.90 -13.08 -4.26
CA THR A 322 4.31 -12.56 -5.58
C THR A 322 5.80 -12.75 -5.82
N ALA A 323 6.62 -12.36 -4.85
CA ALA A 323 8.08 -12.45 -4.96
C ALA A 323 8.54 -13.89 -5.19
N LEU A 324 8.05 -14.83 -4.40
CA LEU A 324 8.42 -16.24 -4.53
C LEU A 324 7.93 -16.84 -5.86
N VAL A 325 6.72 -16.53 -6.30
CA VAL A 325 6.21 -16.95 -7.62
C VAL A 325 7.11 -16.41 -8.73
N VAL A 326 7.40 -15.12 -8.75
CA VAL A 326 8.23 -14.48 -9.77
C VAL A 326 9.66 -15.02 -9.76
N ILE A 327 10.30 -15.09 -8.60
CA ILE A 327 11.70 -15.50 -8.52
C ILE A 327 11.86 -17.00 -8.82
N SER A 328 10.96 -17.87 -8.32
CA SER A 328 11.05 -19.31 -8.57
C SER A 328 10.76 -19.70 -10.03
N THR A 329 10.03 -18.86 -10.78
CA THR A 329 9.66 -19.14 -12.16
C THR A 329 10.56 -18.47 -13.19
N LEU A 330 10.91 -17.17 -12.96
CA LEU A 330 11.61 -16.37 -13.96
C LEU A 330 13.11 -16.23 -13.71
N TYR A 331 13.60 -16.47 -12.49
CA TYR A 331 15.03 -16.38 -12.14
C TYR A 331 15.64 -17.75 -11.82
N ALA A 332 15.04 -18.51 -10.92
CA ALA A 332 15.58 -19.80 -10.49
C ALA A 332 15.45 -20.88 -11.59
N GLY A 333 16.36 -21.86 -11.59
CA GLY A 333 16.32 -22.97 -12.52
C GLY A 333 16.45 -22.56 -13.99
N ASN A 334 17.35 -21.63 -14.30
CA ASN A 334 17.56 -21.09 -15.65
C ASN A 334 16.31 -20.40 -16.23
N GLY A 335 15.56 -19.68 -15.39
CA GLY A 335 14.44 -18.86 -15.84
C GLY A 335 14.90 -17.75 -16.81
N ILE A 336 13.95 -17.16 -17.54
CA ILE A 336 14.24 -16.17 -18.61
C ILE A 336 15.00 -14.91 -18.12
N LEU A 337 14.97 -14.63 -16.82
CA LEU A 337 15.71 -13.50 -16.19
C LEU A 337 16.97 -13.96 -15.45
N SER A 338 17.35 -15.24 -15.52
CA SER A 338 18.54 -15.76 -14.82
C SER A 338 19.86 -15.15 -15.32
N ALA A 339 19.91 -14.78 -16.60
CA ALA A 339 21.06 -14.17 -17.25
C ALA A 339 21.01 -12.62 -17.29
N GLY A 340 19.98 -12.00 -16.70
CA GLY A 340 19.77 -10.56 -16.70
C GLY A 340 18.46 -10.13 -17.36
N ALA A 341 18.40 -8.87 -17.83
CA ALA A 341 17.22 -8.33 -18.49
C ALA A 341 16.84 -9.14 -19.73
N ALA A 342 15.59 -9.53 -19.86
CA ALA A 342 15.05 -10.21 -21.03
C ALA A 342 14.15 -9.27 -21.82
N GLU A 343 14.23 -9.38 -23.14
CA GLU A 343 13.42 -8.60 -24.07
C GLU A 343 11.93 -8.91 -23.86
N GLY A 344 11.09 -7.88 -23.84
CA GLY A 344 9.64 -8.02 -23.66
C GLY A 344 9.17 -8.21 -22.21
N VAL A 345 10.08 -8.23 -21.20
CA VAL A 345 9.70 -8.27 -19.78
C VAL A 345 9.64 -6.86 -19.22
N SER A 346 8.50 -6.53 -18.59
CA SER A 346 8.24 -5.27 -17.91
C SER A 346 7.65 -5.51 -16.53
N LYS A 347 7.66 -4.48 -15.66
CA LYS A 347 6.98 -4.55 -14.35
C LYS A 347 5.49 -4.90 -14.48
N ALA A 348 4.84 -4.51 -15.55
CA ALA A 348 3.40 -4.70 -15.77
C ALA A 348 3.03 -6.14 -16.16
N ASN A 349 3.88 -6.84 -16.95
CA ASN A 349 3.58 -8.19 -17.43
C ASN A 349 4.31 -9.31 -16.67
N MET A 350 5.30 -8.97 -15.84
CA MET A 350 6.19 -9.93 -15.18
C MET A 350 5.43 -10.97 -14.33
N ALA A 351 4.41 -10.55 -13.58
CA ALA A 351 3.56 -11.49 -12.83
C ALA A 351 2.76 -12.40 -13.77
N GLN A 352 2.22 -11.87 -14.87
CA GLN A 352 1.49 -12.66 -15.86
C GLN A 352 2.39 -13.72 -16.51
N LEU A 353 3.63 -13.37 -16.84
CA LEU A 353 4.64 -14.32 -17.33
C LEU A 353 4.95 -15.39 -16.28
N ALA A 354 5.16 -14.99 -15.03
CA ALA A 354 5.47 -15.91 -13.93
C ALA A 354 4.38 -16.94 -13.70
N PHE A 355 3.12 -16.53 -13.56
CA PHE A 355 1.98 -17.45 -13.45
C PHE A 355 1.78 -18.26 -14.72
N GLY A 356 2.06 -17.67 -15.88
CA GLY A 356 1.96 -18.32 -17.19
C GLY A 356 2.88 -19.52 -17.36
N THR A 357 4.04 -19.55 -16.68
CA THR A 357 4.97 -20.70 -16.74
C THR A 357 4.37 -22.00 -16.19
N VAL A 358 3.40 -21.92 -15.29
CA VAL A 358 2.77 -23.08 -14.63
C VAL A 358 1.33 -23.28 -15.12
N LEU A 359 0.54 -22.20 -15.18
CA LEU A 359 -0.89 -22.30 -15.54
C LEU A 359 -1.12 -22.27 -17.07
N GLY A 360 -0.07 -22.03 -17.86
CA GLY A 360 -0.17 -21.73 -19.29
C GLY A 360 -0.33 -20.23 -19.53
N SER A 361 0.26 -19.72 -20.62
CA SER A 361 0.38 -18.28 -20.89
C SER A 361 -0.96 -17.54 -20.81
N ARG A 362 -2.01 -18.05 -21.44
CA ARG A 362 -3.33 -17.42 -21.44
C ARG A 362 -4.01 -17.47 -20.07
N ALA A 363 -4.04 -18.63 -19.42
CA ALA A 363 -4.69 -18.81 -18.11
C ALA A 363 -3.96 -18.00 -17.01
N GLY A 364 -2.61 -18.01 -17.00
CA GLY A 364 -1.82 -17.21 -16.06
C GLY A 364 -2.04 -15.71 -16.23
N SER A 365 -2.07 -15.21 -17.47
CA SER A 365 -2.37 -13.80 -17.74
C SER A 365 -3.77 -13.40 -17.29
N MET A 366 -4.77 -14.21 -17.56
CA MET A 366 -6.16 -13.98 -17.12
C MET A 366 -6.28 -14.01 -15.60
N PHE A 367 -5.64 -14.98 -14.94
CA PHE A 367 -5.65 -15.09 -13.48
C PHE A 367 -5.08 -13.84 -12.82
N VAL A 368 -3.90 -13.37 -13.26
CA VAL A 368 -3.27 -12.17 -12.70
C VAL A 368 -4.11 -10.92 -12.99
N ALA A 369 -4.70 -10.79 -14.19
CA ALA A 369 -5.56 -9.66 -14.53
C ALA A 369 -6.80 -9.59 -13.61
N VAL A 370 -7.45 -10.73 -13.33
CA VAL A 370 -8.60 -10.79 -12.41
C VAL A 370 -8.18 -10.45 -10.97
N CYS A 371 -7.07 -11.02 -10.49
CA CYS A 371 -6.56 -10.71 -9.15
C CYS A 371 -6.20 -9.24 -9.01
N LEU A 372 -5.50 -8.66 -10.01
CA LEU A 372 -5.11 -7.27 -10.01
C LEU A 372 -6.32 -6.33 -10.10
N LEU A 373 -7.35 -6.71 -10.86
CA LEU A 373 -8.61 -5.97 -10.89
C LEU A 373 -9.20 -5.83 -9.48
N PHE A 374 -9.29 -6.92 -8.71
CA PHE A 374 -9.82 -6.88 -7.35
C PHE A 374 -8.91 -6.08 -6.40
N PHE A 375 -7.59 -6.29 -6.46
CA PHE A 375 -6.62 -5.59 -5.62
C PHE A 375 -6.65 -4.08 -5.89
N ALA A 376 -6.47 -3.69 -7.15
CA ALA A 376 -6.40 -2.28 -7.52
C ALA A 376 -7.76 -1.58 -7.36
N PHE A 377 -8.88 -2.25 -7.63
CA PHE A 377 -10.19 -1.68 -7.42
C PHE A 377 -10.49 -1.44 -5.94
N SER A 378 -10.16 -2.39 -5.05
CA SER A 378 -10.31 -2.19 -3.61
C SER A 378 -9.47 -1.03 -3.09
N THR A 379 -8.26 -0.84 -3.65
CA THR A 379 -7.39 0.29 -3.32
C THR A 379 -7.98 1.62 -3.78
N ILE A 380 -8.55 1.70 -4.99
CA ILE A 380 -9.29 2.88 -5.47
C ILE A 380 -10.38 3.27 -4.47
N LEU A 381 -11.14 2.29 -3.98
CA LEU A 381 -12.23 2.55 -3.02
C LEU A 381 -11.70 3.12 -1.70
N SER A 382 -10.66 2.51 -1.14
CA SER A 382 -10.10 2.93 0.14
C SER A 382 -9.37 4.27 0.04
N TRP A 383 -8.65 4.52 -1.04
CA TRP A 383 -7.97 5.80 -1.23
C TRP A 383 -8.96 6.95 -1.46
N ASN A 384 -10.08 6.68 -2.16
CA ASN A 384 -11.16 7.65 -2.23
C ASN A 384 -11.77 7.93 -0.85
N PHE A 385 -11.95 6.92 -0.01
CA PHE A 385 -12.39 7.09 1.37
C PHE A 385 -11.47 8.05 2.14
N PHE A 386 -10.14 7.88 2.06
CA PHE A 386 -9.17 8.75 2.73
C PHE A 386 -9.21 10.19 2.17
N GLY A 387 -9.29 10.31 0.84
CA GLY A 387 -9.42 11.60 0.17
C GLY A 387 -10.67 12.36 0.60
N ARG A 388 -11.82 11.68 0.67
CA ARG A 388 -13.09 12.28 1.12
C ARG A 388 -12.99 12.88 2.52
N LEU A 389 -12.36 12.18 3.46
CA LEU A 389 -12.17 12.68 4.83
C LEU A 389 -11.32 13.94 4.87
N ASN A 390 -10.28 14.02 4.04
CA ASN A 390 -9.42 15.20 3.95
C ASN A 390 -10.09 16.36 3.22
N VAL A 391 -10.87 16.10 2.17
CA VAL A 391 -11.67 17.13 1.47
C VAL A 391 -12.73 17.70 2.41
N SER A 392 -13.46 16.83 3.12
CA SER A 392 -14.43 17.25 4.13
C SER A 392 -13.79 18.14 5.21
N TRP A 393 -12.59 17.77 5.69
CA TRP A 393 -11.86 18.54 6.69
C TRP A 393 -11.37 19.90 6.16
N LEU A 394 -10.89 19.99 4.90
CA LEU A 394 -10.36 21.22 4.28
C LEU A 394 -11.45 22.17 3.79
N LEU A 395 -12.44 21.64 3.09
CA LEU A 395 -13.39 22.39 2.27
C LEU A 395 -14.87 22.19 2.68
N GLY A 396 -15.08 21.29 3.66
CA GLY A 396 -16.42 20.95 4.14
C GLY A 396 -17.12 19.86 3.32
N GLU A 397 -18.20 19.31 3.85
CA GLU A 397 -18.96 18.18 3.28
C GLU A 397 -19.48 18.44 1.86
N LYS A 398 -19.81 19.71 1.53
CA LYS A 398 -20.33 20.10 0.20
C LYS A 398 -19.33 19.84 -0.92
N ALA A 399 -18.02 19.95 -0.63
CA ALA A 399 -16.96 19.74 -1.61
C ALA A 399 -16.71 18.26 -1.93
N VAL A 400 -17.15 17.34 -1.08
CA VAL A 400 -16.94 15.89 -1.24
C VAL A 400 -17.61 15.35 -2.52
N GLY A 401 -18.76 15.91 -2.91
CA GLY A 401 -19.43 15.55 -4.16
C GLY A 401 -18.57 15.89 -5.39
N VAL A 402 -18.06 17.12 -5.44
CA VAL A 402 -17.18 17.59 -6.53
C VAL A 402 -15.89 16.76 -6.58
N TYR A 403 -15.26 16.54 -5.43
CA TYR A 403 -14.09 15.67 -5.34
C TYR A 403 -14.35 14.27 -5.91
N SER A 404 -15.50 13.65 -5.57
CA SER A 404 -15.84 12.31 -6.06
C SER A 404 -15.98 12.26 -7.58
N VAL A 405 -16.61 13.29 -8.19
CA VAL A 405 -16.72 13.39 -9.64
C VAL A 405 -15.34 13.56 -10.29
N LEU A 406 -14.49 14.43 -9.74
CA LEU A 406 -13.12 14.58 -10.22
C LEU A 406 -12.33 13.28 -10.11
N ALA A 407 -12.42 12.58 -8.97
CA ALA A 407 -11.74 11.30 -8.77
C ALA A 407 -12.16 10.25 -9.82
N ILE A 408 -13.43 10.17 -10.17
CA ILE A 408 -13.93 9.30 -11.25
C ILE A 408 -13.30 9.68 -12.58
N GLY A 409 -13.20 10.98 -12.89
CA GLY A 409 -12.50 11.47 -14.07
C GLY A 409 -11.03 11.07 -14.12
N PHE A 410 -10.32 11.18 -13.00
CA PHE A 410 -8.92 10.76 -12.88
C PHE A 410 -8.75 9.24 -13.00
N ILE A 411 -9.68 8.43 -12.49
CA ILE A 411 -9.68 6.98 -12.70
C ILE A 411 -9.73 6.65 -14.20
N PHE A 412 -10.63 7.28 -14.95
CA PHE A 412 -10.69 7.09 -16.39
C PHE A 412 -9.43 7.58 -17.10
N LEU A 413 -8.95 8.79 -16.80
CA LEU A 413 -7.73 9.35 -17.39
C LEU A 413 -6.51 8.46 -17.13
N GLY A 414 -6.41 7.83 -15.97
CA GLY A 414 -5.32 6.91 -15.63
C GLY A 414 -5.20 5.76 -16.63
N SER A 415 -6.31 5.20 -17.11
CA SER A 415 -6.31 4.13 -18.09
C SER A 415 -5.89 4.58 -19.50
N CYS A 416 -5.87 5.89 -19.77
CA CYS A 416 -5.53 6.49 -21.06
C CYS A 416 -4.10 7.04 -21.12
N LEU A 417 -3.41 7.21 -19.97
CA LEU A 417 -2.09 7.84 -19.89
C LEU A 417 -0.96 6.79 -19.83
N SER A 418 0.27 7.25 -20.12
CA SER A 418 1.46 6.41 -19.98
C SER A 418 1.77 6.10 -18.50
N ASN A 419 2.20 4.88 -18.25
CA ASN A 419 2.49 4.34 -16.94
C ASN A 419 3.52 5.16 -16.15
N ASP A 420 4.63 5.59 -16.78
CA ASP A 420 5.76 6.16 -16.04
C ASP A 420 5.47 7.51 -15.39
N LEU A 421 4.81 8.43 -16.10
CA LEU A 421 4.47 9.74 -15.53
C LEU A 421 3.49 9.61 -14.34
N VAL A 422 2.50 8.73 -14.50
CA VAL A 422 1.47 8.51 -13.46
C VAL A 422 2.11 7.96 -12.18
N TRP A 423 3.03 6.99 -12.31
CA TRP A 423 3.76 6.44 -11.18
C TRP A 423 4.69 7.45 -10.50
N GLU A 424 5.43 8.25 -11.28
CA GLU A 424 6.34 9.25 -10.74
C GLU A 424 5.61 10.38 -9.99
N LEU A 425 4.46 10.82 -10.48
CA LEU A 425 3.62 11.80 -9.78
C LEU A 425 3.01 11.23 -8.51
N ALA A 426 2.54 9.97 -8.54
CA ALA A 426 2.05 9.31 -7.35
C ALA A 426 3.14 9.18 -6.28
N ASP A 427 4.35 8.77 -6.68
CA ASP A 427 5.51 8.68 -5.78
C ASP A 427 5.84 10.04 -5.16
N LEU A 428 5.85 11.14 -5.96
CA LEU A 428 6.14 12.49 -5.47
C LEU A 428 5.17 12.93 -4.36
N PHE A 429 3.88 12.84 -4.61
CA PHE A 429 2.89 13.28 -3.64
C PHE A 429 2.82 12.37 -2.41
N ASN A 430 3.04 11.06 -2.57
CA ASN A 430 3.19 10.13 -1.45
C ASN A 430 4.34 10.55 -0.52
N GLN A 431 5.47 10.92 -1.09
CA GLN A 431 6.63 11.37 -0.31
C GLN A 431 6.36 12.67 0.43
N MET A 432 5.62 13.60 -0.19
CA MET A 432 5.25 14.86 0.44
C MET A 432 4.36 14.67 1.68
N MET A 433 3.47 13.69 1.68
CA MET A 433 2.61 13.44 2.85
C MET A 433 3.33 12.73 4.00
N VAL A 434 4.40 11.97 3.72
CA VAL A 434 5.20 11.28 4.76
C VAL A 434 5.84 12.28 5.74
N LEU A 435 6.38 13.39 5.23
CA LEU A 435 7.13 14.36 6.06
C LEU A 435 6.31 14.91 7.24
N PRO A 436 5.14 15.55 7.04
CA PRO A 436 4.34 16.07 8.14
C PRO A 436 3.82 14.97 9.07
N ASN A 437 3.52 13.79 8.51
CA ASN A 437 3.06 12.65 9.28
C ASN A 437 4.13 12.19 10.28
N VAL A 438 5.33 11.90 9.80
CA VAL A 438 6.43 11.41 10.63
C VAL A 438 6.83 12.41 11.70
N LEU A 439 6.89 13.72 11.38
CA LEU A 439 7.18 14.76 12.36
C LEU A 439 6.17 14.74 13.52
N ALA A 440 4.88 14.60 13.21
CA ALA A 440 3.85 14.52 14.24
C ALA A 440 3.93 13.22 15.06
N LEU A 441 4.20 12.08 14.42
CA LEU A 441 4.36 10.79 15.08
C LEU A 441 5.48 10.83 16.12
N VAL A 442 6.67 11.30 15.73
CA VAL A 442 7.84 11.37 16.62
C VAL A 442 7.57 12.32 17.79
N THR A 443 6.96 13.48 17.53
CA THR A 443 6.59 14.46 18.57
C THR A 443 5.64 13.85 19.59
N LEU A 444 4.66 13.06 19.16
CA LEU A 444 3.66 12.43 20.02
C LEU A 444 4.05 11.02 20.50
N GLY A 445 5.29 10.60 20.31
CA GLY A 445 5.76 9.26 20.66
C GLY A 445 5.57 8.88 22.14
N GLY A 446 5.49 9.87 23.04
CA GLY A 446 5.15 9.67 24.44
C GLY A 446 3.74 9.09 24.66
N LEU A 447 2.74 9.56 23.88
CA LEU A 447 1.36 9.06 23.94
C LEU A 447 1.28 7.61 23.46
N VAL A 448 2.00 7.30 22.35
CA VAL A 448 2.08 5.93 21.83
C VAL A 448 2.65 4.97 22.86
N ALA A 449 3.75 5.35 23.53
CA ALA A 449 4.36 4.54 24.57
C ALA A 449 3.45 4.35 25.79
N ALA A 450 2.67 5.37 26.15
CA ALA A 450 1.69 5.29 27.23
C ALA A 450 0.54 4.33 26.89
N ALA A 451 -0.02 4.42 25.67
CA ALA A 451 -1.06 3.51 25.21
C ALA A 451 -0.59 2.05 25.16
N CYS A 452 0.67 1.81 24.76
CA CYS A 452 1.28 0.47 24.75
C CYS A 452 1.46 -0.15 26.16
N ARG A 453 1.46 0.67 27.21
CA ARG A 453 1.60 0.22 28.63
C ARG A 453 0.26 0.01 29.34
N ARG A 454 -0.79 0.65 28.85
CA ARG A 454 -2.14 0.62 29.45
C ARG A 454 -2.96 -0.61 28.99
N LYS A 455 -2.30 -1.77 28.90
CA LYS A 455 -2.97 -3.05 28.60
C LYS A 455 -4.07 -3.36 29.60
#